data_8c6a680dc42f4509ea392a07ad33124d
#
_entry.id   8c6a680dc42f4509ea392a07ad33124d
#
_cell.length_a   1.000
_cell.length_b   1.000
_cell.length_c   1.000
_cell.angle_alpha   90.00
_cell.angle_beta   90.00
_cell.angle_gamma   90.00
#
_symmetry.space_group_name_H-M   'P 1'
#
loop_
_entity.id
_entity.type
_entity.pdbx_description
1 polymer ?
#
loop_
_entity_poly.entity_id
_entity_poly.type
_entity_poly.pdbx_seq_one_letter_code
_entity_poly.pdbx_strand_id
1 'polypeptide(L)'
;MNHSNINPWHYPRVDLAKQYLDALDIGLSNSIALFAHRRSGKTEFVTHDLLPEAEKRGAITYTVDFWANDQNPSECIITGVMNTFHTLPMRKQLKGQPLKEFKASLTGLSASIENPNISTINQAFSLMSQMHRGDAKKVVLFLDEIQHLATEPAYSTVAAALRTFIDKNKDWLTVVFTGSSQDGLNRLFSQRKSAFYNSTAIEDFPLLGSQYVEFTIQAFSDYTNLNIAISQALRVFNDINQNPEVFSQIIKGLLFSKRDDLERFYK
;
A
#
# COMPACT_ATOMS: atom_id res chain seq x y z
N MET A 1 21.30 -15.14 13.02
CA MET A 1 20.05 -15.61 12.42
C MET A 1 18.96 -14.67 12.90
N ASN A 2 18.58 -13.69 12.08
CA ASN A 2 17.48 -12.79 12.42
C ASN A 2 16.18 -13.56 12.18
N HIS A 3 15.50 -13.95 13.23
CA HIS A 3 14.10 -14.31 13.14
C HIS A 3 13.34 -13.04 12.81
N SER A 4 13.14 -12.79 11.52
CA SER A 4 12.11 -11.86 11.06
C SER A 4 10.81 -12.30 11.71
N ASN A 5 10.10 -11.35 12.37
CA ASN A 5 8.74 -11.54 12.86
C ASN A 5 7.81 -11.77 11.66
N ILE A 6 7.89 -12.95 11.07
CA ILE A 6 6.96 -13.38 10.01
C ILE A 6 5.65 -13.67 10.73
N ASN A 7 4.64 -12.85 10.45
CA ASN A 7 3.28 -13.15 10.91
C ASN A 7 2.88 -14.53 10.34
N PRO A 8 2.70 -15.56 11.19
CA PRO A 8 2.40 -16.91 10.71
C PRO A 8 1.05 -17.03 9.99
N TRP A 9 0.23 -15.99 10.10
CA TRP A 9 -1.08 -15.90 9.46
C TRP A 9 -1.07 -15.12 8.15
N HIS A 10 0.06 -14.52 7.77
CA HIS A 10 0.20 -13.84 6.49
C HIS A 10 0.38 -14.87 5.37
N TYR A 11 -0.57 -14.91 4.43
CA TYR A 11 -0.44 -15.71 3.22
C TYR A 11 0.39 -14.96 2.18
N PRO A 12 1.64 -15.39 1.91
CA PRO A 12 2.55 -14.64 1.05
C PRO A 12 2.15 -14.76 -0.43
N ARG A 13 2.14 -13.62 -1.13
CA ARG A 13 1.90 -13.51 -2.58
C ARG A 13 3.11 -12.91 -3.30
N VAL A 14 4.30 -13.38 -2.97
CA VAL A 14 5.57 -12.84 -3.47
C VAL A 14 5.66 -12.92 -5.00
N ASP A 15 5.13 -13.98 -5.62
CA ASP A 15 5.17 -14.10 -7.08
C ASP A 15 4.24 -13.09 -7.77
N LEU A 16 3.09 -12.78 -7.18
CA LEU A 16 2.24 -11.68 -7.65
C LEU A 16 2.95 -10.33 -7.50
N ALA A 17 3.66 -10.11 -6.39
CA ALA A 17 4.45 -8.90 -6.19
C ALA A 17 5.55 -8.74 -7.25
N LYS A 18 6.26 -9.82 -7.57
CA LYS A 18 7.25 -9.83 -8.65
C LYS A 18 6.62 -9.50 -10.00
N GLN A 19 5.48 -10.11 -10.35
CA GLN A 19 4.78 -9.86 -11.60
C GLN A 19 4.42 -8.38 -11.77
N TYR A 20 3.87 -7.73 -10.73
CA TYR A 20 3.56 -6.30 -10.78
C TYR A 20 4.81 -5.43 -10.91
N LEU A 21 5.86 -5.72 -10.15
CA LEU A 21 7.11 -4.97 -10.24
C LEU A 21 7.81 -5.18 -11.58
N ASP A 22 7.80 -6.39 -12.14
CA ASP A 22 8.37 -6.68 -13.46
C ASP A 22 7.60 -5.91 -14.56
N ALA A 23 6.28 -5.87 -14.50
CA ALA A 23 5.46 -5.10 -15.45
C ALA A 23 5.77 -3.60 -15.39
N LEU A 24 6.00 -3.07 -14.19
CA LEU A 24 6.38 -1.67 -13.98
C LEU A 24 7.84 -1.41 -14.41
N ASP A 25 8.74 -2.36 -14.22
CA ASP A 25 10.16 -2.25 -14.59
C ASP A 25 10.40 -2.29 -16.11
N ILE A 26 9.54 -2.96 -16.89
CA ILE A 26 9.56 -2.95 -18.36
C ILE A 26 9.35 -1.54 -18.92
N GLY A 27 8.71 -0.64 -18.16
CA GLY A 27 8.58 0.77 -18.51
C GLY A 27 7.46 1.10 -19.50
N LEU A 28 6.52 0.17 -19.77
CA LEU A 28 5.30 0.45 -20.53
C LEU A 28 4.36 1.41 -19.76
N SER A 29 4.37 1.31 -18.45
CA SER A 29 3.71 2.24 -17.54
C SER A 29 4.59 2.41 -16.30
N ASN A 30 4.59 3.60 -15.73
CA ASN A 30 5.22 3.84 -14.42
C ASN A 30 4.21 3.76 -13.26
N SER A 31 2.99 3.32 -13.53
CA SER A 31 1.95 3.25 -12.51
C SER A 31 0.94 2.14 -12.77
N ILE A 32 0.36 1.62 -11.69
CA ILE A 32 -0.74 0.66 -11.70
C ILE A 32 -1.77 1.07 -10.64
N ALA A 33 -3.06 0.92 -10.92
CA ALA A 33 -4.14 1.13 -9.96
C ALA A 33 -4.87 -0.18 -9.67
N LEU A 34 -4.81 -0.65 -8.45
CA LEU A 34 -5.39 -1.92 -8.01
C LEU A 34 -6.74 -1.68 -7.32
N PHE A 35 -7.80 -2.18 -7.94
CA PHE A 35 -9.12 -2.18 -7.35
C PHE A 35 -9.43 -3.52 -6.69
N ALA A 36 -9.95 -3.48 -5.49
CA ALA A 36 -10.77 -4.55 -4.91
C ALA A 36 -11.60 -3.99 -3.76
N HIS A 37 -12.70 -4.65 -3.45
CA HIS A 37 -13.54 -4.26 -2.31
C HIS A 37 -12.73 -4.16 -1.01
N ARG A 38 -13.27 -3.42 -0.05
CA ARG A 38 -12.66 -3.35 1.30
C ARG A 38 -12.47 -4.74 1.87
N ARG A 39 -11.40 -4.91 2.65
CA ARG A 39 -11.08 -6.16 3.36
C ARG A 39 -10.71 -7.34 2.45
N SER A 40 -10.26 -7.07 1.23
CA SER A 40 -9.78 -8.08 0.27
C SER A 40 -8.29 -8.43 0.41
N GLY A 41 -7.59 -7.80 1.36
CA GLY A 41 -6.16 -8.04 1.59
C GLY A 41 -5.21 -7.22 0.70
N LYS A 42 -5.68 -6.13 0.03
CA LYS A 42 -4.81 -5.25 -0.80
C LYS A 42 -3.67 -4.63 0.00
N THR A 43 -4.00 -3.92 1.08
CA THR A 43 -3.02 -3.23 1.92
C THR A 43 -2.04 -4.22 2.55
N GLU A 44 -2.54 -5.39 3.00
CA GLU A 44 -1.72 -6.49 3.50
C GLU A 44 -0.71 -6.96 2.45
N PHE A 45 -1.17 -7.24 1.22
CA PHE A 45 -0.31 -7.62 0.09
C PHE A 45 0.74 -6.54 -0.21
N VAL A 46 0.32 -5.28 -0.31
CA VAL A 46 1.28 -4.22 -0.64
C VAL A 46 2.32 -4.08 0.45
N THR A 47 1.91 -4.08 1.72
CA THR A 47 2.81 -3.85 2.86
C THR A 47 3.76 -5.03 3.10
N HIS A 48 3.29 -6.26 2.95
CA HIS A 48 4.06 -7.45 3.34
C HIS A 48 4.71 -8.20 2.16
N ASP A 49 4.22 -8.01 0.93
CA ASP A 49 4.77 -8.68 -0.24
C ASP A 49 5.41 -7.70 -1.23
N LEU A 50 4.66 -6.68 -1.70
CA LEU A 50 5.09 -5.84 -2.82
C LEU A 50 6.19 -4.85 -2.41
N LEU A 51 6.00 -4.09 -1.33
CA LEU A 51 7.01 -3.12 -0.87
C LEU A 51 8.31 -3.80 -0.41
N PRO A 52 8.27 -4.90 0.39
CA PRO A 52 9.48 -5.64 0.72
C PRO A 52 10.21 -6.21 -0.50
N GLU A 53 9.49 -6.66 -1.53
CA GLU A 53 10.12 -7.13 -2.77
C GLU A 53 10.77 -5.97 -3.55
N ALA A 54 10.11 -4.79 -3.60
CA ALA A 54 10.71 -3.59 -4.18
C ALA A 54 11.99 -3.15 -3.44
N GLU A 55 11.99 -3.23 -2.12
CA GLU A 55 13.17 -2.93 -1.29
C GLU A 55 14.31 -3.92 -1.51
N LYS A 56 14.02 -5.21 -1.68
CA LYS A 56 15.02 -6.24 -2.07
C LYS A 56 15.66 -5.92 -3.43
N ARG A 57 14.89 -5.38 -4.38
CA ARG A 57 15.39 -4.87 -5.68
C ARG A 57 16.16 -3.56 -5.53
N GLY A 58 16.23 -3.00 -4.33
CA GLY A 58 17.00 -1.79 -4.00
C GLY A 58 16.21 -0.50 -4.12
N ALA A 59 14.90 -0.51 -4.36
CA ALA A 59 14.08 0.70 -4.37
C ALA A 59 13.98 1.34 -2.96
N ILE A 60 13.64 2.63 -2.94
CA ILE A 60 13.15 3.32 -1.74
C ILE A 60 11.62 3.30 -1.82
N THR A 61 10.96 2.88 -0.77
CA THR A 61 9.50 2.78 -0.72
C THR A 61 8.89 3.90 0.14
N TYR A 62 7.83 4.52 -0.37
CA TYR A 62 7.02 5.50 0.36
C TYR A 62 5.58 5.06 0.40
N THR A 63 4.94 5.22 1.55
CA THR A 63 3.53 4.89 1.75
C THR A 63 2.75 6.11 2.19
N VAL A 64 1.66 6.39 1.48
CA VAL A 64 0.69 7.43 1.82
C VAL A 64 -0.68 6.79 1.90
N ASP A 65 -1.34 6.90 3.05
CA ASP A 65 -2.71 6.44 3.26
C ASP A 65 -3.63 7.65 3.34
N PHE A 66 -4.50 7.83 2.34
CA PHE A 66 -5.45 8.95 2.29
C PHE A 66 -6.67 8.75 3.21
N TRP A 67 -6.79 7.57 3.83
CA TRP A 67 -7.81 7.33 4.84
C TRP A 67 -7.36 7.75 6.24
N ALA A 68 -6.05 7.89 6.49
CA ALA A 68 -5.50 8.26 7.78
C ALA A 68 -5.97 9.65 8.25
N ASN A 69 -6.19 10.58 7.29
CA ASN A 69 -6.85 11.87 7.53
C ASN A 69 -7.60 12.28 6.27
N ASP A 70 -8.84 11.86 6.14
CA ASP A 70 -9.70 12.11 4.98
C ASP A 70 -10.07 13.59 4.80
N GLN A 71 -9.95 14.40 5.86
CA GLN A 71 -10.17 15.85 5.85
C GLN A 71 -8.96 16.62 5.29
N ASN A 72 -7.76 16.02 5.32
CA ASN A 72 -6.52 16.71 4.95
C ASN A 72 -5.56 15.81 4.15
N PRO A 73 -5.81 15.60 2.84
CA PRO A 73 -4.93 14.81 1.99
C PRO A 73 -3.49 15.33 1.92
N SER A 74 -3.27 16.63 2.14
CA SER A 74 -1.93 17.22 2.18
C SER A 74 -1.10 16.67 3.34
N GLU A 75 -1.71 16.54 4.50
CA GLU A 75 -1.10 15.96 5.69
C GLU A 75 -0.74 14.50 5.49
N CYS A 76 -1.61 13.73 4.83
CA CYS A 76 -1.32 12.33 4.50
C CYS A 76 -0.03 12.18 3.69
N ILE A 77 0.15 13.02 2.65
CA ILE A 77 1.37 13.02 1.82
C ILE A 77 2.60 13.38 2.65
N ILE A 78 2.54 14.45 3.42
CA ILE A 78 3.67 14.93 4.22
C ILE A 78 4.07 13.88 5.24
N THR A 79 3.09 13.33 5.97
CA THR A 79 3.30 12.30 7.00
C THR A 79 3.89 11.03 6.39
N GLY A 80 3.38 10.57 5.24
CA GLY A 80 3.92 9.40 4.55
C GLY A 80 5.39 9.57 4.15
N VAL A 81 5.74 10.74 3.60
CA VAL A 81 7.13 11.05 3.24
C VAL A 81 8.03 11.12 4.48
N MET A 82 7.57 11.77 5.55
CA MET A 82 8.35 11.90 6.79
C MET A 82 8.55 10.56 7.49
N ASN A 83 7.53 9.72 7.56
CA ASN A 83 7.64 8.39 8.17
C ASN A 83 8.70 7.54 7.46
N THR A 84 8.66 7.49 6.12
CA THR A 84 9.69 6.78 5.36
C THR A 84 11.07 7.35 5.62
N PHE A 85 11.18 8.68 5.65
CA PHE A 85 12.45 9.33 5.91
C PHE A 85 13.04 8.89 7.26
N HIS A 86 12.27 8.89 8.32
CA HIS A 86 12.73 8.50 9.67
C HIS A 86 13.16 7.02 9.77
N THR A 87 12.62 6.14 8.94
CA THR A 87 12.98 4.72 8.93
C THR A 87 14.28 4.43 8.17
N LEU A 88 14.72 5.35 7.29
CA LEU A 88 15.94 5.16 6.52
C LEU A 88 17.21 5.30 7.37
N PRO A 89 18.24 4.45 7.17
CA PRO A 89 19.51 4.60 7.84
C PRO A 89 20.11 6.00 7.61
N MET A 90 20.67 6.60 8.65
CA MET A 90 21.20 7.98 8.64
C MET A 90 22.17 8.23 7.46
N ARG A 91 23.04 7.27 7.14
CA ARG A 91 23.96 7.36 5.98
C ARG A 91 23.25 7.43 4.62
N LYS A 92 22.04 6.85 4.49
CA LYS A 92 21.21 6.93 3.29
C LYS A 92 20.48 8.27 3.22
N GLN A 93 20.08 8.80 4.38
CA GLN A 93 19.41 10.10 4.48
C GLN A 93 20.32 11.27 4.08
N LEU A 94 21.63 11.13 4.28
CA LEU A 94 22.61 12.22 4.11
C LEU A 94 23.45 12.11 2.83
N LYS A 95 23.32 11.03 2.05
CA LYS A 95 24.16 10.78 0.90
C LYS A 95 23.96 11.84 -0.18
N GLY A 96 25.02 12.58 -0.48
CA GLY A 96 25.04 13.59 -1.56
C GLY A 96 24.51 14.97 -1.21
N GLN A 97 24.21 15.26 0.06
CA GLN A 97 23.70 16.57 0.50
C GLN A 97 24.58 17.22 1.57
N PRO A 98 24.72 18.55 1.55
CA PRO A 98 25.22 19.28 2.70
C PRO A 98 24.27 19.08 3.90
N LEU A 99 24.80 18.55 4.99
CA LEU A 99 24.06 18.23 6.21
C LEU A 99 23.15 19.39 6.71
N LYS A 100 23.60 20.63 6.47
CA LYS A 100 22.90 21.84 6.90
C LYS A 100 21.62 22.10 6.10
N GLU A 101 21.66 21.96 4.77
CA GLU A 101 20.48 22.18 3.89
C GLU A 101 19.46 21.08 4.10
N PHE A 102 19.93 19.84 4.27
CA PHE A 102 19.08 18.71 4.54
C PHE A 102 18.34 18.84 5.88
N LYS A 103 19.03 19.24 6.96
CA LYS A 103 18.40 19.51 8.26
C LYS A 103 17.39 20.66 8.17
N ALA A 104 17.70 21.71 7.42
CA ALA A 104 16.78 22.83 7.23
C ALA A 104 15.50 22.42 6.51
N SER A 105 15.59 21.59 5.45
CA SER A 105 14.43 21.04 4.73
C SER A 105 13.55 20.19 5.66
N LEU A 106 14.18 19.38 6.51
CA LEU A 106 13.49 18.52 7.46
C LEU A 106 12.74 19.31 8.53
N THR A 107 13.42 20.30 9.13
CA THR A 107 12.83 21.15 10.17
C THR A 107 11.67 21.95 9.60
N GLY A 108 11.81 22.49 8.38
CA GLY A 108 10.74 23.21 7.68
C GLY A 108 9.52 22.31 7.42
N LEU A 109 9.74 21.07 6.98
CA LEU A 109 8.66 20.13 6.72
C LEU A 109 7.97 19.67 8.01
N SER A 110 8.72 19.37 9.07
CA SER A 110 8.15 18.99 10.37
C SER A 110 7.31 20.11 10.98
N ALA A 111 7.76 21.37 10.90
CA ALA A 111 7.00 22.51 11.38
C ALA A 111 5.73 22.79 10.57
N SER A 112 5.68 22.32 9.33
CA SER A 112 4.55 22.57 8.41
C SER A 112 3.44 21.51 8.51
N ILE A 113 3.60 20.47 9.31
CA ILE A 113 2.56 19.44 9.51
C ILE A 113 1.31 20.04 10.17
N GLU A 114 1.47 21.05 11.03
CA GLU A 114 0.34 21.69 11.71
C GLU A 114 -0.57 22.50 10.78
N ASN A 115 -0.02 23.03 9.67
CA ASN A 115 -0.77 23.80 8.66
C ASN A 115 -0.33 23.44 7.23
N PRO A 116 -0.64 22.23 6.75
CA PRO A 116 -0.19 21.76 5.45
C PRO A 116 -0.90 22.49 4.31
N ASN A 117 -0.11 22.91 3.32
CA ASN A 117 -0.56 23.56 2.10
C ASN A 117 0.23 23.05 0.88
N ILE A 118 -0.08 23.60 -0.30
CA ILE A 118 0.62 23.22 -1.54
C ILE A 118 2.13 23.45 -1.49
N SER A 119 2.60 24.49 -0.84
CA SER A 119 4.05 24.74 -0.66
C SER A 119 4.69 23.63 0.15
N THR A 120 4.01 23.16 1.19
CA THR A 120 4.47 22.06 2.06
C THR A 120 4.52 20.73 1.33
N ILE A 121 3.51 20.43 0.50
CA ILE A 121 3.53 19.23 -0.37
C ILE A 121 4.73 19.27 -1.32
N ASN A 122 4.99 20.43 -1.94
CA ASN A 122 6.14 20.57 -2.83
C ASN A 122 7.48 20.40 -2.09
N GLN A 123 7.57 20.78 -0.83
CA GLN A 123 8.75 20.49 0.01
C GLN A 123 8.90 18.98 0.26
N ALA A 124 7.82 18.26 0.55
CA ALA A 124 7.84 16.80 0.68
C ALA A 124 8.30 16.12 -0.62
N PHE A 125 7.77 16.54 -1.77
CA PHE A 125 8.22 16.05 -3.07
C PHE A 125 9.67 16.38 -3.39
N SER A 126 10.13 17.56 -2.99
CA SER A 126 11.55 17.94 -3.10
C SER A 126 12.44 17.02 -2.27
N LEU A 127 12.01 16.67 -1.05
CA LEU A 127 12.73 15.74 -0.18
C LEU A 127 12.84 14.34 -0.83
N MET A 128 11.75 13.81 -1.39
CA MET A 128 11.78 12.54 -2.13
C MET A 128 12.77 12.59 -3.30
N SER A 129 12.75 13.68 -4.07
CA SER A 129 13.67 13.87 -5.21
C SER A 129 15.15 13.97 -4.77
N GLN A 130 15.39 14.58 -3.62
CA GLN A 130 16.73 14.67 -3.04
C GLN A 130 17.23 13.29 -2.59
N MET A 131 16.38 12.48 -1.97
CA MET A 131 16.69 11.12 -1.54
C MET A 131 17.02 10.22 -2.74
N HIS A 132 16.22 10.29 -3.82
CA HIS A 132 16.53 9.60 -5.06
C HIS A 132 17.91 9.99 -5.62
N ARG A 133 18.19 11.29 -5.77
CA ARG A 133 19.46 11.78 -6.33
C ARG A 133 20.67 11.34 -5.49
N GLY A 134 20.52 11.32 -4.17
CA GLY A 134 21.59 10.89 -3.28
C GLY A 134 21.97 9.42 -3.41
N ASP A 135 21.03 8.55 -3.76
CA ASP A 135 21.23 7.09 -3.85
C ASP A 135 21.08 6.53 -5.26
N ALA A 136 20.61 7.33 -6.24
CA ALA A 136 20.31 6.95 -7.62
C ALA A 136 19.42 5.70 -7.75
N LYS A 137 18.51 5.51 -6.78
CA LYS A 137 17.62 4.35 -6.71
C LYS A 137 16.24 4.68 -7.24
N LYS A 138 15.56 3.68 -7.81
CA LYS A 138 14.14 3.78 -8.08
C LYS A 138 13.37 4.01 -6.78
N VAL A 139 12.28 4.74 -6.88
CA VAL A 139 11.35 4.98 -5.79
C VAL A 139 10.03 4.33 -6.15
N VAL A 140 9.46 3.58 -5.22
CA VAL A 140 8.09 3.08 -5.30
C VAL A 140 7.23 3.87 -4.32
N LEU A 141 6.28 4.63 -4.86
CA LEU A 141 5.31 5.40 -4.10
C LEU A 141 3.99 4.62 -4.04
N PHE A 142 3.63 4.14 -2.89
CA PHE A 142 2.35 3.51 -2.63
C PHE A 142 1.34 4.53 -2.11
N LEU A 143 0.20 4.64 -2.79
CA LEU A 143 -0.88 5.57 -2.49
C LEU A 143 -2.16 4.77 -2.21
N ASP A 144 -2.45 4.55 -0.92
CA ASP A 144 -3.63 3.80 -0.50
C ASP A 144 -4.87 4.69 -0.45
N GLU A 145 -6.01 4.12 -0.85
CA GLU A 145 -7.33 4.76 -0.90
C GLU A 145 -7.32 6.08 -1.69
N ILE A 146 -6.59 6.12 -2.82
CA ILE A 146 -6.37 7.32 -3.66
C ILE A 146 -7.65 8.00 -4.12
N GLN A 147 -8.78 7.28 -4.20
CA GLN A 147 -10.06 7.84 -4.60
C GLN A 147 -10.58 8.94 -3.65
N HIS A 148 -10.00 9.06 -2.44
CA HIS A 148 -10.29 10.18 -1.54
C HIS A 148 -10.00 11.54 -2.17
N LEU A 149 -9.02 11.63 -3.07
CA LEU A 149 -8.73 12.87 -3.80
C LEU A 149 -9.85 13.30 -4.76
N ALA A 150 -10.83 12.42 -5.02
CA ALA A 150 -12.00 12.73 -5.86
C ALA A 150 -13.29 12.93 -5.04
N THR A 151 -13.24 12.98 -3.71
CA THR A 151 -14.44 13.16 -2.87
C THR A 151 -14.86 14.62 -2.79
N GLU A 152 -13.90 15.55 -2.72
CA GLU A 152 -14.16 16.96 -2.53
C GLU A 152 -13.46 17.81 -3.61
N PRO A 153 -14.12 18.84 -4.17
CA PRO A 153 -13.49 19.76 -5.13
C PRO A 153 -12.23 20.44 -4.59
N ALA A 154 -12.17 20.68 -3.29
CA ALA A 154 -11.01 21.30 -2.62
C ALA A 154 -9.73 20.49 -2.78
N TYR A 155 -9.82 19.16 -2.93
CA TYR A 155 -8.66 18.27 -3.07
C TYR A 155 -8.07 18.24 -4.48
N SER A 156 -8.73 18.89 -5.47
CA SER A 156 -8.26 18.94 -6.85
C SER A 156 -6.85 19.54 -7.00
N THR A 157 -6.51 20.50 -6.15
CA THR A 157 -5.17 21.14 -6.16
C THR A 157 -4.10 20.16 -5.67
N VAL A 158 -4.39 19.36 -4.64
CA VAL A 158 -3.51 18.30 -4.14
C VAL A 158 -3.32 17.22 -5.21
N ALA A 159 -4.42 16.79 -5.84
CA ALA A 159 -4.40 15.81 -6.92
C ALA A 159 -3.54 16.32 -8.11
N ALA A 160 -3.68 17.59 -8.49
CA ALA A 160 -2.90 18.20 -9.57
C ALA A 160 -1.39 18.31 -9.23
N ALA A 161 -1.06 18.68 -8.00
CA ALA A 161 0.33 18.73 -7.54
C ALA A 161 0.98 17.36 -7.55
N LEU A 162 0.29 16.35 -7.01
CA LEU A 162 0.75 14.96 -6.99
C LEU A 162 0.92 14.41 -8.41
N ARG A 163 -0.06 14.65 -9.30
CA ARG A 163 0.03 14.25 -10.70
C ARG A 163 1.22 14.90 -11.40
N THR A 164 1.42 16.19 -11.21
CA THR A 164 2.55 16.93 -11.79
C THR A 164 3.88 16.38 -11.30
N PHE A 165 3.99 16.02 -10.02
CA PHE A 165 5.18 15.40 -9.46
C PHE A 165 5.46 14.04 -10.10
N ILE A 166 4.45 13.18 -10.21
CA ILE A 166 4.57 11.86 -10.84
C ILE A 166 5.03 11.98 -12.29
N ASP A 167 4.39 12.87 -13.07
CA ASP A 167 4.70 13.03 -14.50
C ASP A 167 6.12 13.53 -14.76
N LYS A 168 6.64 14.40 -13.89
CA LYS A 168 8.00 14.94 -14.01
C LYS A 168 9.10 13.96 -13.63
N ASN A 169 8.75 12.88 -12.93
CA ASN A 169 9.73 11.98 -12.30
C ASN A 169 9.58 10.52 -12.76
N LYS A 170 8.94 10.28 -13.92
CA LYS A 170 8.66 8.94 -14.45
C LYS A 170 9.90 8.04 -14.60
N ASP A 171 11.07 8.63 -14.81
CA ASP A 171 12.30 7.89 -15.04
C ASP A 171 12.77 7.09 -13.80
N TRP A 172 12.40 7.56 -12.61
CA TRP A 172 12.82 6.96 -11.36
C TRP A 172 11.69 6.68 -10.37
N LEU A 173 10.49 7.23 -10.62
CA LEU A 173 9.33 7.12 -9.74
C LEU A 173 8.30 6.17 -10.35
N THR A 174 8.04 5.09 -9.63
CA THR A 174 6.96 4.15 -9.89
C THR A 174 5.85 4.34 -8.87
N VAL A 175 4.59 4.26 -9.29
CA VAL A 175 3.45 4.52 -8.41
C VAL A 175 2.48 3.33 -8.42
N VAL A 176 2.14 2.88 -7.23
CA VAL A 176 1.09 1.88 -7.02
C VAL A 176 -0.07 2.55 -6.30
N PHE A 177 -1.18 2.65 -6.97
CA PHE A 177 -2.44 3.14 -6.41
C PHE A 177 -3.29 1.99 -5.93
N THR A 178 -3.98 2.16 -4.82
CA THR A 178 -5.05 1.26 -4.42
C THR A 178 -6.32 2.03 -4.12
N GLY A 179 -7.44 1.35 -4.25
CA GLY A 179 -8.74 1.89 -3.90
C GLY A 179 -9.76 0.80 -3.64
N SER A 180 -10.73 1.12 -2.79
CA SER A 180 -11.82 0.22 -2.42
C SER A 180 -13.17 0.59 -3.04
N SER A 181 -13.24 1.73 -3.72
CA SER A 181 -14.43 2.22 -4.43
C SER A 181 -14.16 2.30 -5.92
N GLN A 182 -14.82 1.45 -6.70
CA GLN A 182 -14.72 1.46 -8.17
C GLN A 182 -15.21 2.79 -8.75
N ASP A 183 -16.34 3.32 -8.24
CA ASP A 183 -16.87 4.62 -8.67
C ASP A 183 -15.92 5.76 -8.34
N GLY A 184 -15.26 5.70 -7.16
CA GLY A 184 -14.27 6.67 -6.75
C GLY A 184 -13.03 6.64 -7.64
N LEU A 185 -12.50 5.45 -7.95
CA LEU A 185 -11.39 5.30 -8.90
C LEU A 185 -11.77 5.73 -10.31
N ASN A 186 -12.97 5.40 -10.78
CA ASN A 186 -13.47 5.87 -12.07
C ASN A 186 -13.60 7.39 -12.11
N ARG A 187 -14.05 8.05 -11.04
CA ARG A 187 -14.05 9.52 -10.96
C ARG A 187 -12.64 10.09 -11.07
N LEU A 188 -11.67 9.46 -10.46
CA LEU A 188 -10.28 9.92 -10.48
C LEU A 188 -9.59 9.66 -11.82
N PHE A 189 -9.69 8.46 -12.38
CA PHE A 189 -8.91 8.03 -13.55
C PHE A 189 -9.65 8.13 -14.90
N SER A 190 -11.00 8.15 -14.91
CA SER A 190 -11.79 8.11 -16.14
C SER A 190 -12.54 9.40 -16.45
N GLN A 191 -12.67 10.34 -15.50
CA GLN A 191 -13.34 11.63 -15.76
C GLN A 191 -12.37 12.65 -16.34
N ARG A 192 -12.73 13.27 -17.48
CA ARG A 192 -11.90 14.26 -18.22
C ARG A 192 -11.44 15.47 -17.40
N LYS A 193 -12.18 15.85 -16.36
CA LYS A 193 -11.85 16.99 -15.48
C LYS A 193 -10.88 16.63 -14.36
N SER A 194 -10.62 15.33 -14.14
CA SER A 194 -9.70 14.88 -13.10
C SER A 194 -8.24 15.10 -13.51
N ALA A 195 -7.41 15.48 -12.55
CA ALA A 195 -5.97 15.57 -12.74
C ALA A 195 -5.31 14.24 -13.15
N PHE A 196 -5.93 13.12 -12.76
CA PHE A 196 -5.44 11.78 -13.08
C PHE A 196 -6.11 11.14 -14.31
N TYR A 197 -6.87 11.91 -15.09
CA TYR A 197 -7.53 11.39 -16.29
C TYR A 197 -6.56 10.62 -17.20
N ASN A 198 -6.89 9.38 -17.54
CA ASN A 198 -6.09 8.47 -18.37
C ASN A 198 -4.62 8.31 -17.93
N SER A 199 -4.34 8.45 -16.65
CA SER A 199 -2.98 8.33 -16.14
C SER A 199 -2.51 6.89 -15.92
N THR A 200 -3.45 5.99 -15.62
CA THR A 200 -3.19 4.57 -15.40
C THR A 200 -4.45 3.76 -15.67
N ALA A 201 -4.29 2.48 -15.99
CA ALA A 201 -5.39 1.54 -16.03
C ALA A 201 -5.76 1.09 -14.61
N ILE A 202 -7.05 0.87 -14.39
CA ILE A 202 -7.54 0.24 -13.16
C ILE A 202 -7.58 -1.26 -13.40
N GLU A 203 -6.91 -2.03 -12.56
CA GLU A 203 -6.86 -3.47 -12.61
C GLU A 203 -7.56 -4.07 -11.39
N ASP A 204 -8.33 -5.13 -11.62
CA ASP A 204 -8.92 -5.89 -10.54
C ASP A 204 -7.83 -6.65 -9.79
N PHE A 205 -7.74 -6.40 -8.50
CA PHE A 205 -6.78 -7.10 -7.65
C PHE A 205 -7.25 -8.55 -7.43
N PRO A 206 -6.41 -9.56 -7.69
CA PRO A 206 -6.80 -10.95 -7.59
C PRO A 206 -7.29 -11.33 -6.20
N LEU A 207 -8.47 -11.93 -6.14
CA LEU A 207 -9.02 -12.44 -4.89
C LEU A 207 -8.20 -13.62 -4.37
N LEU A 208 -8.24 -13.84 -3.06
CA LEU A 208 -7.67 -15.01 -2.42
C LEU A 208 -8.55 -16.24 -2.71
N GLY A 209 -7.90 -17.36 -3.04
CA GLY A 209 -8.56 -18.61 -3.42
C GLY A 209 -8.33 -19.74 -2.42
N SER A 210 -8.45 -20.99 -2.93
CA SER A 210 -8.29 -22.21 -2.12
C SER A 210 -6.95 -22.30 -1.42
N GLN A 211 -5.87 -21.89 -2.07
CA GLN A 211 -4.53 -21.90 -1.49
C GLN A 211 -4.41 -21.04 -0.21
N TYR A 212 -5.10 -19.91 -0.16
CA TYR A 212 -5.20 -19.11 1.06
C TYR A 212 -5.92 -19.86 2.19
N VAL A 213 -7.02 -20.53 1.85
CA VAL A 213 -7.79 -21.32 2.84
C VAL A 213 -6.92 -22.48 3.37
N GLU A 214 -6.28 -23.22 2.48
CA GLU A 214 -5.38 -24.33 2.83
C GLU A 214 -4.24 -23.83 3.75
N PHE A 215 -3.59 -22.75 3.38
CA PHE A 215 -2.55 -22.13 4.19
C PHE A 215 -3.06 -21.74 5.59
N THR A 216 -4.22 -21.08 5.67
CA THR A 216 -4.78 -20.62 6.93
C THR A 216 -5.18 -21.79 7.85
N ILE A 217 -5.77 -22.85 7.27
CA ILE A 217 -6.13 -24.05 8.04
C ILE A 217 -4.90 -24.82 8.50
N GLN A 218 -3.84 -24.89 7.66
CA GLN A 218 -2.58 -25.47 8.09
C GLN A 218 -1.95 -24.70 9.26
N ALA A 219 -1.89 -23.38 9.18
CA ALA A 219 -1.40 -22.53 10.26
C ALA A 219 -2.22 -22.71 11.55
N PHE A 220 -3.56 -22.83 11.42
CA PHE A 220 -4.43 -23.13 12.55
C PHE A 220 -4.11 -24.49 13.19
N SER A 221 -3.95 -25.53 12.36
CA SER A 221 -3.62 -26.88 12.82
C SER A 221 -2.27 -26.94 13.53
N ASP A 222 -1.26 -26.29 12.95
CA ASP A 222 0.10 -26.23 13.52
C ASP A 222 0.13 -25.54 14.89
N TYR A 223 -0.74 -24.53 15.07
CA TYR A 223 -0.82 -23.77 16.31
C TYR A 223 -1.66 -24.44 17.40
N THR A 224 -2.73 -25.18 17.03
CA THR A 224 -3.72 -25.72 17.98
C THR A 224 -3.66 -27.23 18.16
N ASN A 225 -3.05 -27.97 17.24
CA ASN A 225 -3.17 -29.43 17.07
C ASN A 225 -4.63 -29.87 16.78
N LEU A 226 -5.53 -28.96 16.38
CA LEU A 226 -6.88 -29.28 15.95
C LEU A 226 -6.93 -29.35 14.42
N ASN A 227 -7.81 -30.21 13.87
CA ASN A 227 -7.95 -30.39 12.44
C ASN A 227 -9.32 -29.92 11.95
N ILE A 228 -9.31 -28.99 11.02
CA ILE A 228 -10.50 -28.56 10.28
C ILE A 228 -10.41 -29.16 8.88
N ALA A 229 -11.51 -29.76 8.41
CA ALA A 229 -11.56 -30.25 7.05
C ALA A 229 -11.48 -29.09 6.04
N ILE A 230 -10.50 -29.15 5.11
CA ILE A 230 -10.31 -28.12 4.09
C ILE A 230 -11.60 -27.90 3.26
N SER A 231 -12.34 -28.96 2.94
CA SER A 231 -13.61 -28.86 2.22
C SER A 231 -14.67 -28.06 2.98
N GLN A 232 -14.69 -28.15 4.31
CA GLN A 232 -15.57 -27.35 5.17
C GLN A 232 -15.13 -25.90 5.18
N ALA A 233 -13.84 -25.64 5.32
CA ALA A 233 -13.27 -24.29 5.30
C ALA A 233 -13.51 -23.58 3.97
N LEU A 234 -13.38 -24.28 2.85
CA LEU A 234 -13.67 -23.76 1.50
C LEU A 234 -15.15 -23.39 1.33
N ARG A 235 -16.08 -24.21 1.85
CA ARG A 235 -17.51 -23.85 1.81
C ARG A 235 -17.76 -22.56 2.58
N VAL A 236 -17.30 -22.48 3.83
CA VAL A 236 -17.47 -21.27 4.64
C VAL A 236 -16.82 -20.05 3.97
N PHE A 237 -15.63 -20.19 3.40
CA PHE A 237 -14.96 -19.10 2.69
C PHE A 237 -15.76 -18.60 1.49
N ASN A 238 -16.38 -19.50 0.71
CA ASN A 238 -17.26 -19.14 -0.39
C ASN A 238 -18.55 -18.47 0.10
N ASP A 239 -19.15 -18.97 1.17
CA ASP A 239 -20.39 -18.42 1.76
C ASP A 239 -20.21 -16.97 2.25
N ILE A 240 -19.01 -16.61 2.68
CA ILE A 240 -18.64 -15.23 3.07
C ILE A 240 -18.08 -14.40 1.89
N ASN A 241 -18.36 -14.81 0.65
CA ASN A 241 -17.89 -14.14 -0.57
C ASN A 241 -16.36 -13.96 -0.63
N GLN A 242 -15.63 -14.97 -0.21
CA GLN A 242 -14.16 -14.99 -0.21
C GLN A 242 -13.53 -13.79 0.51
N ASN A 243 -14.17 -13.34 1.58
CA ASN A 243 -13.68 -12.23 2.38
C ASN A 243 -12.63 -12.72 3.41
N PRO A 244 -11.33 -12.40 3.23
CA PRO A 244 -10.26 -12.92 4.09
C PRO A 244 -10.32 -12.37 5.51
N GLU A 245 -10.83 -11.14 5.71
CA GLU A 245 -10.94 -10.60 7.05
C GLU A 245 -12.01 -11.32 7.86
N VAL A 246 -13.19 -11.56 7.26
CA VAL A 246 -14.26 -12.31 7.92
C VAL A 246 -13.78 -13.74 8.21
N PHE A 247 -13.10 -14.37 7.25
CA PHE A 247 -12.53 -15.70 7.46
C PHE A 247 -11.53 -15.74 8.60
N SER A 248 -10.61 -14.77 8.66
CA SER A 248 -9.64 -14.64 9.76
C SER A 248 -10.31 -14.45 11.12
N GLN A 249 -11.42 -13.68 11.18
CA GLN A 249 -12.19 -13.51 12.40
C GLN A 249 -12.85 -14.82 12.86
N ILE A 250 -13.37 -15.62 11.94
CA ILE A 250 -13.93 -16.95 12.22
C ILE A 250 -12.84 -17.87 12.78
N ILE A 251 -11.69 -17.96 12.10
CA ILE A 251 -10.54 -18.78 12.56
C ILE A 251 -10.06 -18.33 13.94
N LYS A 252 -9.96 -17.01 14.17
CA LYS A 252 -9.62 -16.45 15.48
C LYS A 252 -10.64 -16.82 16.55
N GLY A 253 -11.93 -16.83 16.24
CA GLY A 253 -12.97 -17.27 17.15
C GLY A 253 -12.83 -18.76 17.53
N LEU A 254 -12.47 -19.62 16.58
CA LEU A 254 -12.18 -21.02 16.82
C LEU A 254 -10.95 -21.22 17.73
N LEU A 255 -9.89 -20.43 17.52
CA LEU A 255 -8.70 -20.43 18.38
C LEU A 255 -9.07 -20.17 19.85
N PHE A 256 -9.87 -19.13 20.10
CA PHE A 256 -10.29 -18.77 21.46
C PHE A 256 -11.22 -19.79 22.09
N SER A 257 -12.11 -20.39 21.29
CA SER A 257 -13.05 -21.40 21.79
C SER A 257 -12.47 -22.80 21.91
N LYS A 258 -11.24 -23.02 21.36
CA LYS A 258 -10.59 -24.35 21.25
C LYS A 258 -11.51 -25.38 20.56
N ARG A 259 -12.17 -24.97 19.47
CA ARG A 259 -13.07 -25.81 18.68
C ARG A 259 -12.50 -26.03 17.28
N ASP A 260 -12.95 -27.09 16.65
CA ASP A 260 -12.63 -27.50 15.28
C ASP A 260 -13.85 -27.57 14.36
N ASP A 261 -15.06 -27.37 14.90
CA ASP A 261 -16.32 -27.39 14.14
C ASP A 261 -16.63 -25.98 13.60
N LEU A 262 -16.08 -25.68 12.44
CA LEU A 262 -16.18 -24.40 11.77
C LEU A 262 -17.60 -24.09 11.32
N GLU A 263 -18.38 -25.06 10.80
CA GLU A 263 -19.74 -24.83 10.33
C GLU A 263 -20.70 -24.48 11.47
N ARG A 264 -20.50 -25.11 12.63
CA ARG A 264 -21.31 -24.82 13.82
C ARG A 264 -20.95 -23.50 14.47
N PHE A 265 -19.71 -23.03 14.27
CA PHE A 265 -19.29 -21.74 14.78
C PHE A 265 -19.73 -20.58 13.91
N TYR A 266 -19.79 -20.80 12.59
CA TYR A 266 -20.18 -19.80 11.60
C TYR A 266 -21.71 -19.54 11.58
N LYS A 267 -22.54 -20.56 11.82
CA LYS A 267 -24.02 -20.43 11.96
C LYS A 267 -24.43 -19.77 13.26
#